data_a89238fcc2653e6dcb74acfb73568d84
#
_entry.id   a89238fcc2653e6dcb74acfb73568d84
#
_cell.length_a   1.000
_cell.length_b   1.000
_cell.length_c   1.000
_cell.angle_alpha   90.00
_cell.angle_beta   90.00
_cell.angle_gamma   90.00
#
_symmetry.space_group_name_H-M   'P 1'
#
loop_
_entity.id
_entity.type
_entity.pdbx_description
1 polymer ?
#
loop_
_entity_poly.entity_id
_entity_poly.type
_entity_poly.pdbx_seq_one_letter_code
_entity_poly.pdbx_strand_id
1 'polypeptide(L)'
;MKKIGINDFTFYNYPTGITASPDGKHAAIAVVNANEKDNTYDSCLWIHDTESKKTRKLTSGKKERTFIWLDNETLLFTSDREKEYAKKVKDGEDWTCFYKISIYGGEAQFAFAVPYKVTKMQLAGTKLVLGVKYDYNKPDFAHMEEEEKEEALKAWKDEKDYEVFDELPFWANGQGIVNKKRTRLAVYDMETGDAKIVSRSMTMWRLLDRGRKQGPFSFPAIIQIRRMYTRALRCIPSPRTRWRLWWSREI
;
A
#
# COMPACT_ATOMS: atom_id res chain seq x y z
N MET A 1 29.93 -29.37 -10.81
CA MET A 1 29.09 -28.17 -10.69
C MET A 1 27.97 -28.22 -11.69
N LYS A 2 26.70 -28.08 -11.31
CA LYS A 2 25.58 -27.96 -12.23
C LYS A 2 25.68 -26.61 -12.94
N LYS A 3 25.61 -26.59 -14.29
CA LYS A 3 25.58 -25.33 -15.03
C LYS A 3 24.26 -24.59 -14.72
N ILE A 4 24.36 -23.29 -14.53
CA ILE A 4 23.18 -22.43 -14.31
C ILE A 4 22.43 -22.34 -15.64
N GLY A 5 21.16 -22.75 -15.66
CA GLY A 5 20.25 -22.64 -16.77
C GLY A 5 19.49 -21.30 -16.74
N ILE A 6 18.97 -20.89 -17.89
CA ILE A 6 18.25 -19.60 -18.03
C ILE A 6 17.00 -19.52 -17.13
N ASN A 7 16.36 -20.65 -16.83
CA ASN A 7 15.15 -20.73 -16.00
C ASN A 7 15.44 -21.06 -14.53
N ASP A 8 16.71 -21.17 -14.13
CA ASP A 8 17.04 -21.51 -12.74
C ASP A 8 16.53 -20.45 -11.72
N PHE A 9 16.30 -19.20 -12.17
CA PHE A 9 15.73 -18.14 -11.34
C PHE A 9 14.33 -18.46 -10.82
N THR A 10 13.56 -19.34 -11.50
CA THR A 10 12.21 -19.74 -11.06
C THR A 10 12.23 -20.61 -9.81
N PHE A 11 13.37 -21.22 -9.47
CA PHE A 11 13.53 -22.06 -8.27
C PHE A 11 13.89 -21.26 -7.02
N TYR A 12 14.21 -19.97 -7.16
CA TYR A 12 14.63 -19.16 -6.02
C TYR A 12 13.46 -18.49 -5.34
N ASN A 13 13.57 -18.38 -4.02
CA ASN A 13 12.69 -17.63 -3.16
C ASN A 13 13.34 -16.27 -2.86
N TYR A 14 12.66 -15.19 -3.18
CA TYR A 14 13.16 -13.83 -2.98
C TYR A 14 12.47 -13.20 -1.77
N PRO A 15 13.15 -13.09 -0.61
CA PRO A 15 12.58 -12.42 0.54
C PRO A 15 12.51 -10.91 0.27
N THR A 16 11.35 -10.32 0.52
CA THR A 16 11.08 -8.89 0.38
C THR A 16 10.32 -8.38 1.60
N GLY A 17 10.56 -7.13 1.99
CA GLY A 17 9.74 -6.48 3.01
C GLY A 17 9.78 -7.17 4.38
N ILE A 18 10.94 -7.31 5.01
CA ILE A 18 11.08 -7.87 6.36
C ILE A 18 10.69 -6.83 7.40
N THR A 19 9.80 -7.19 8.34
CA THR A 19 9.39 -6.34 9.47
C THR A 19 9.30 -7.14 10.76
N ALA A 20 9.88 -6.63 11.84
CA ALA A 20 9.74 -7.24 13.16
C ALA A 20 8.38 -6.90 13.80
N SER A 21 7.87 -7.81 14.63
CA SER A 21 6.74 -7.53 15.51
C SER A 21 7.08 -6.42 16.51
N PRO A 22 6.10 -5.71 17.09
CA PRO A 22 6.37 -4.64 18.05
C PRO A 22 7.19 -5.09 19.26
N ASP A 23 7.05 -6.33 19.71
CA ASP A 23 7.81 -6.93 20.81
C ASP A 23 9.17 -7.55 20.40
N GLY A 24 9.46 -7.58 19.08
CA GLY A 24 10.70 -8.12 18.54
C GLY A 24 10.84 -9.65 18.55
N LYS A 25 9.81 -10.40 18.99
CA LYS A 25 9.87 -11.87 19.09
C LYS A 25 9.65 -12.56 17.74
N HIS A 26 9.00 -11.90 16.80
CA HIS A 26 8.71 -12.45 15.49
C HIS A 26 9.13 -11.49 14.38
N ALA A 27 9.41 -12.01 13.20
CA ALA A 27 9.60 -11.24 11.99
C ALA A 27 8.67 -11.78 10.88
N ALA A 28 7.92 -10.90 10.26
CA ALA A 28 7.13 -11.20 9.08
C ALA A 28 7.93 -10.88 7.82
N ILE A 29 7.86 -11.76 6.83
CA ILE A 29 8.64 -11.69 5.59
C ILE A 29 7.71 -11.98 4.43
N ALA A 30 7.68 -11.13 3.41
CA ALA A 30 7.07 -11.46 2.13
C ALA A 30 8.11 -12.22 1.29
N VAL A 31 7.75 -13.39 0.81
CA VAL A 31 8.59 -14.22 -0.06
C VAL A 31 7.96 -14.29 -1.43
N VAL A 32 8.71 -13.90 -2.43
CA VAL A 32 8.29 -13.82 -3.82
C VAL A 32 8.95 -14.93 -4.63
N ASN A 33 8.15 -15.60 -5.47
CA ASN A 33 8.62 -16.61 -6.41
C ASN A 33 8.17 -16.24 -7.84
N ALA A 34 9.01 -16.49 -8.82
CA ALA A 34 8.61 -16.38 -10.23
C ALA A 34 7.64 -17.52 -10.58
N ASN A 35 6.54 -17.18 -11.23
CA ASN A 35 5.56 -18.11 -11.76
C ASN A 35 5.61 -18.04 -13.28
N GLU A 36 6.35 -18.97 -13.89
CA GLU A 36 6.56 -19.00 -15.33
C GLU A 36 5.27 -19.28 -16.11
N LYS A 37 4.38 -20.12 -15.57
CA LYS A 37 3.13 -20.50 -16.25
C LYS A 37 2.20 -19.30 -16.47
N ASP A 38 2.08 -18.45 -15.47
CA ASP A 38 1.17 -17.30 -15.51
C ASP A 38 1.92 -16.01 -15.88
N ASN A 39 3.23 -16.09 -16.14
CA ASN A 39 4.12 -14.94 -16.37
C ASN A 39 3.96 -13.85 -15.28
N THR A 40 3.95 -14.28 -14.02
CA THR A 40 3.71 -13.42 -12.84
C THR A 40 4.69 -13.75 -11.73
N TYR A 41 4.55 -13.03 -10.63
CA TYR A 41 5.24 -13.32 -9.39
C TYR A 41 4.22 -13.68 -8.30
N ASP A 42 4.33 -14.88 -7.75
CA ASP A 42 3.60 -15.31 -6.57
C ASP A 42 4.27 -14.75 -5.32
N SER A 43 3.49 -14.26 -4.36
CA SER A 43 3.98 -13.73 -3.10
C SER A 43 3.19 -14.29 -1.93
N CYS A 44 3.89 -14.76 -0.90
CA CYS A 44 3.30 -15.29 0.32
C CYS A 44 3.99 -14.71 1.55
N LEU A 45 3.27 -14.63 2.66
CA LEU A 45 3.82 -14.22 3.95
C LEU A 45 4.40 -15.41 4.71
N TRP A 46 5.55 -15.17 5.34
CA TRP A 46 6.24 -16.10 6.20
C TRP A 46 6.50 -15.45 7.55
N ILE A 47 6.53 -16.26 8.61
CA ILE A 47 6.87 -15.83 9.97
C ILE A 47 8.14 -16.55 10.40
N HIS A 48 9.06 -15.76 10.92
CA HIS A 48 10.26 -16.20 11.59
C HIS A 48 10.12 -15.92 13.09
N ASP A 49 10.27 -16.94 13.90
CA ASP A 49 10.35 -16.84 15.35
C ASP A 49 11.81 -16.64 15.76
N THR A 50 12.10 -15.55 16.47
CA THR A 50 13.48 -15.16 16.81
C THR A 50 14.08 -16.00 17.91
N GLU A 51 13.26 -16.58 18.79
CA GLU A 51 13.71 -17.44 19.91
C GLU A 51 14.01 -18.86 19.41
N SER A 52 13.02 -19.49 18.78
CA SER A 52 13.18 -20.86 18.27
C SER A 52 13.99 -20.93 16.96
N LYS A 53 14.26 -19.79 16.31
CA LYS A 53 14.93 -19.64 14.98
C LYS A 53 14.24 -20.44 13.87
N LYS A 54 12.96 -20.72 14.02
CA LYS A 54 12.16 -21.43 13.01
C LYS A 54 11.44 -20.45 12.11
N THR A 55 11.43 -20.77 10.81
CA THR A 55 10.68 -20.01 9.80
C THR A 55 9.62 -20.92 9.21
N ARG A 56 8.38 -20.39 9.09
CA ARG A 56 7.28 -21.12 8.49
C ARG A 56 6.47 -20.24 7.57
N LYS A 57 5.86 -20.85 6.57
CA LYS A 57 4.91 -20.19 5.69
C LYS A 57 3.62 -19.89 6.46
N LEU A 58 3.11 -18.66 6.35
CA LEU A 58 1.89 -18.24 7.01
C LEU A 58 0.70 -18.24 6.06
N THR A 59 0.88 -17.75 4.82
CA THR A 59 -0.21 -17.64 3.85
C THR A 59 0.08 -18.45 2.58
N SER A 60 -0.96 -18.79 1.82
CA SER A 60 -0.87 -19.59 0.59
C SER A 60 -1.58 -18.97 -0.63
N GLY A 61 -2.15 -17.76 -0.50
CA GLY A 61 -2.96 -17.13 -1.54
C GLY A 61 -2.18 -16.59 -2.74
N LYS A 62 -0.83 -16.54 -2.66
CA LYS A 62 0.08 -16.18 -3.75
C LYS A 62 0.03 -14.69 -4.21
N LYS A 63 -0.75 -13.85 -3.54
CA LYS A 63 -0.96 -12.45 -3.90
C LYS A 63 -0.78 -11.49 -2.72
N GLU A 64 -0.17 -11.95 -1.63
CA GLU A 64 0.10 -11.16 -0.43
C GLU A 64 1.37 -10.32 -0.64
N ARG A 65 1.23 -9.00 -0.72
CA ARG A 65 2.36 -8.13 -1.09
C ARG A 65 2.74 -7.16 0.01
N THR A 66 1.84 -6.26 0.37
CA THR A 66 2.10 -5.22 1.37
C THR A 66 1.50 -5.65 2.69
N PHE A 67 2.27 -5.59 3.76
CA PHE A 67 1.82 -6.01 5.09
C PHE A 67 2.41 -5.15 6.19
N ILE A 68 1.73 -5.09 7.33
CA ILE A 68 2.17 -4.45 8.57
C ILE A 68 1.70 -5.27 9.77
N TRP A 69 2.33 -5.04 10.91
CA TRP A 69 1.86 -5.51 12.20
C TRP A 69 0.79 -4.55 12.73
N LEU A 70 -0.35 -5.10 13.15
CA LEU A 70 -1.36 -4.37 13.93
C LEU A 70 -1.02 -4.41 15.42
N ASP A 71 -0.57 -5.57 15.88
CA ASP A 71 -0.12 -5.86 17.23
C ASP A 71 0.98 -6.94 17.19
N ASN A 72 1.30 -7.60 18.33
CA ASN A 72 2.36 -8.60 18.40
C ASN A 72 2.03 -9.92 17.67
N GLU A 73 0.74 -10.17 17.39
CA GLU A 73 0.26 -11.46 16.92
C GLU A 73 -0.55 -11.36 15.61
N THR A 74 -0.91 -10.15 15.20
CA THR A 74 -1.82 -9.92 14.05
C THR A 74 -1.13 -9.14 12.94
N LEU A 75 -1.17 -9.68 11.74
CA LEU A 75 -0.77 -9.00 10.52
C LEU A 75 -1.98 -8.49 9.74
N LEU A 76 -1.86 -7.27 9.22
CA LEU A 76 -2.73 -6.72 8.18
C LEU A 76 -1.96 -6.74 6.86
N PHE A 77 -2.55 -7.28 5.81
CA PHE A 77 -1.92 -7.38 4.50
C PHE A 77 -2.91 -7.18 3.36
N THR A 78 -2.38 -6.89 2.17
CA THR A 78 -3.20 -6.72 0.96
C THR A 78 -3.22 -7.99 0.13
N SER A 79 -4.40 -8.35 -0.41
CA SER A 79 -4.58 -9.48 -1.32
C SER A 79 -5.78 -9.23 -2.26
N ASP A 80 -5.88 -9.99 -3.35
CA ASP A 80 -6.94 -9.90 -4.36
C ASP A 80 -7.91 -11.10 -4.32
N ARG A 81 -8.18 -11.62 -3.12
CA ARG A 81 -9.01 -12.83 -2.93
C ARG A 81 -10.50 -12.57 -3.15
N GLU A 82 -10.99 -11.34 -2.91
CA GLU A 82 -12.39 -10.98 -3.07
C GLU A 82 -12.75 -10.86 -4.56
N LYS A 83 -13.60 -11.77 -5.02
CA LYS A 83 -14.01 -11.85 -6.44
C LYS A 83 -14.71 -10.57 -6.92
N GLU A 84 -15.50 -9.95 -6.07
CA GLU A 84 -16.21 -8.70 -6.39
C GLU A 84 -15.23 -7.58 -6.72
N TYR A 85 -14.30 -7.30 -5.80
CA TYR A 85 -13.30 -6.25 -6.02
C TYR A 85 -12.30 -6.60 -7.13
N ALA A 86 -11.95 -7.88 -7.27
CA ALA A 86 -11.12 -8.34 -8.38
C ALA A 86 -11.78 -8.08 -9.74
N LYS A 87 -13.12 -8.19 -9.84
CA LYS A 87 -13.89 -7.82 -11.03
C LYS A 87 -13.84 -6.32 -11.26
N LYS A 88 -14.13 -5.50 -10.23
CA LYS A 88 -14.06 -4.03 -10.32
C LYS A 88 -12.69 -3.55 -10.81
N VAL A 89 -11.61 -4.14 -10.29
CA VAL A 89 -10.23 -3.83 -10.73
C VAL A 89 -9.99 -4.21 -12.19
N LYS A 90 -10.51 -5.35 -12.66
CA LYS A 90 -10.46 -5.74 -14.09
C LYS A 90 -11.24 -4.77 -14.97
N ASP A 91 -12.35 -4.25 -14.46
CA ASP A 91 -13.17 -3.28 -15.15
C ASP A 91 -12.55 -1.88 -15.21
N GLY A 92 -11.48 -1.64 -14.48
CA GLY A 92 -10.69 -0.41 -14.55
C GLY A 92 -10.74 0.44 -13.29
N GLU A 93 -11.47 0.04 -12.25
CA GLU A 93 -11.49 0.75 -10.97
C GLU A 93 -10.19 0.50 -10.17
N ASP A 94 -9.91 1.35 -9.19
CA ASP A 94 -8.81 1.17 -8.25
C ASP A 94 -9.34 0.73 -6.90
N TRP A 95 -9.15 -0.55 -6.58
CA TRP A 95 -9.49 -1.11 -5.28
C TRP A 95 -8.33 -1.89 -4.68
N THR A 96 -8.21 -1.84 -3.36
CA THR A 96 -7.27 -2.67 -2.60
C THR A 96 -8.01 -3.27 -1.41
N CYS A 97 -8.01 -4.60 -1.33
CA CYS A 97 -8.60 -5.36 -0.24
C CYS A 97 -7.56 -5.67 0.83
N PHE A 98 -7.96 -5.53 2.09
CA PHE A 98 -7.13 -5.79 3.26
C PHE A 98 -7.67 -6.98 4.05
N TYR A 99 -6.72 -7.78 4.55
CA TYR A 99 -7.00 -9.00 5.32
C TYR A 99 -6.20 -8.99 6.61
N LYS A 100 -6.79 -9.59 7.64
CA LYS A 100 -6.14 -9.86 8.92
C LYS A 100 -5.83 -11.34 9.05
N ILE A 101 -4.69 -11.67 9.63
CA ILE A 101 -4.32 -13.05 9.96
C ILE A 101 -3.52 -13.07 11.26
N SER A 102 -3.80 -14.08 12.11
CA SER A 102 -2.94 -14.35 13.27
C SER A 102 -1.65 -15.03 12.84
N ILE A 103 -0.53 -14.66 13.48
CA ILE A 103 0.76 -15.31 13.23
C ILE A 103 0.73 -16.81 13.58
N TYR A 104 -0.17 -17.26 14.41
CA TYR A 104 -0.28 -18.70 14.76
C TYR A 104 -0.95 -19.53 13.65
N GLY A 105 -1.50 -18.88 12.62
CA GLY A 105 -2.15 -19.52 11.49
C GLY A 105 -3.65 -19.29 11.50
N GLY A 106 -4.35 -20.13 10.77
CA GLY A 106 -5.77 -20.00 10.51
C GLY A 106 -6.06 -19.38 9.15
N GLU A 107 -7.34 -19.11 8.88
CA GLU A 107 -7.77 -18.47 7.64
C GLU A 107 -7.67 -16.95 7.76
N ALA A 108 -7.17 -16.31 6.72
CA ALA A 108 -7.13 -14.85 6.65
C ALA A 108 -8.55 -14.30 6.48
N GLN A 109 -8.92 -13.38 7.36
CA GLN A 109 -10.24 -12.75 7.36
C GLN A 109 -10.21 -11.45 6.58
N PHE A 110 -11.19 -11.22 5.73
CA PHE A 110 -11.41 -9.92 5.10
C PHE A 110 -11.66 -8.85 6.16
N ALA A 111 -10.94 -7.74 6.05
CA ALA A 111 -11.06 -6.65 7.01
C ALA A 111 -11.83 -5.47 6.41
N PHE A 112 -11.39 -4.96 5.28
CA PHE A 112 -12.01 -3.85 4.55
C PHE A 112 -11.39 -3.72 3.16
N ALA A 113 -12.01 -2.88 2.31
CA ALA A 113 -11.45 -2.45 1.03
C ALA A 113 -11.41 -0.93 0.97
N VAL A 114 -10.44 -0.39 0.21
CA VAL A 114 -10.37 1.05 -0.06
C VAL A 114 -10.37 1.29 -1.56
N PRO A 115 -10.99 2.40 -2.04
CA PRO A 115 -11.11 2.71 -3.48
C PRO A 115 -9.84 3.37 -4.02
N TYR A 116 -8.69 2.79 -3.68
CA TYR A 116 -7.38 3.29 -4.11
C TYR A 116 -6.43 2.13 -4.37
N LYS A 117 -5.51 2.30 -5.32
CA LYS A 117 -4.41 1.37 -5.55
C LYS A 117 -3.29 1.60 -4.53
N VAL A 118 -3.34 0.87 -3.41
CA VAL A 118 -2.37 0.99 -2.32
C VAL A 118 -1.05 0.31 -2.68
N THR A 119 0.05 1.00 -2.45
CA THR A 119 1.41 0.49 -2.67
C THR A 119 2.24 0.37 -1.40
N LYS A 120 1.90 1.17 -0.39
CA LYS A 120 2.55 1.17 0.92
C LYS A 120 1.52 1.47 1.99
N MET A 121 1.76 0.99 3.20
CA MET A 121 0.93 1.30 4.36
C MET A 121 1.74 1.37 5.64
N GLN A 122 1.25 2.16 6.58
CA GLN A 122 1.84 2.32 7.91
C GLN A 122 0.75 2.57 8.94
N LEU A 123 0.86 1.94 10.08
CA LEU A 123 -0.05 2.16 11.22
C LEU A 123 0.35 3.44 11.96
N ALA A 124 -0.64 4.26 12.31
CA ALA A 124 -0.50 5.48 13.07
C ALA A 124 -1.65 5.62 14.08
N GLY A 125 -1.52 4.99 15.23
CA GLY A 125 -2.61 4.86 16.20
C GLY A 125 -3.75 4.00 15.64
N THR A 126 -4.98 4.53 15.63
CA THR A 126 -6.17 3.86 15.07
C THR A 126 -6.34 4.10 13.56
N LYS A 127 -5.37 4.74 12.91
CA LYS A 127 -5.45 5.08 11.48
C LYS A 127 -4.33 4.44 10.68
N LEU A 128 -4.61 4.17 9.42
CA LEU A 128 -3.63 3.71 8.45
C LEU A 128 -3.26 4.86 7.52
N VAL A 129 -1.97 5.14 7.42
CA VAL A 129 -1.42 6.02 6.40
C VAL A 129 -1.08 5.16 5.18
N LEU A 130 -1.73 5.45 4.08
CA LEU A 130 -1.64 4.69 2.85
C LEU A 130 -0.92 5.50 1.76
N GLY A 131 0.02 4.87 1.09
CA GLY A 131 0.59 5.39 -0.14
C GLY A 131 -0.18 4.82 -1.32
N VAL A 132 -0.84 5.68 -2.06
CA VAL A 132 -1.71 5.29 -3.15
C VAL A 132 -1.18 5.78 -4.48
N LYS A 133 -1.29 4.95 -5.52
CA LYS A 133 -1.08 5.41 -6.90
C LYS A 133 -2.33 6.16 -7.33
N TYR A 134 -2.13 7.39 -7.78
CA TYR A 134 -3.19 8.26 -8.26
C TYR A 134 -2.88 8.69 -9.70
N ASP A 135 -3.81 8.48 -10.59
CA ASP A 135 -3.73 8.86 -11.99
C ASP A 135 -4.65 10.06 -12.23
N TYR A 136 -4.08 11.22 -12.56
CA TYR A 136 -4.86 12.44 -12.83
C TYR A 136 -5.60 12.40 -14.18
N ASN A 137 -5.25 11.46 -15.05
CA ASN A 137 -5.96 11.28 -16.32
C ASN A 137 -7.20 10.37 -16.15
N LYS A 138 -7.28 9.64 -15.02
CA LYS A 138 -8.35 8.68 -14.75
C LYS A 138 -9.49 9.34 -14.00
N PRO A 139 -10.74 9.14 -14.42
CA PRO A 139 -11.90 9.57 -13.65
C PRO A 139 -11.96 8.96 -12.25
N ASP A 140 -12.53 9.68 -11.30
CA ASP A 140 -12.69 9.21 -9.92
C ASP A 140 -13.96 8.34 -9.78
N PHE A 141 -13.89 7.12 -10.28
CA PHE A 141 -15.01 6.18 -10.32
C PHE A 141 -15.61 5.86 -8.94
N ALA A 142 -14.85 6.05 -7.87
CA ALA A 142 -15.31 5.74 -6.52
C ALA A 142 -16.33 6.74 -5.97
N HIS A 143 -16.40 7.95 -6.55
CA HIS A 143 -17.26 9.03 -6.09
C HIS A 143 -18.32 9.43 -7.13
N MET A 144 -18.52 8.58 -8.16
CA MET A 144 -19.56 8.77 -9.18
C MET A 144 -20.80 7.95 -8.84
N GLU A 145 -21.98 8.43 -9.27
CA GLU A 145 -23.22 7.65 -9.26
C GLU A 145 -23.12 6.49 -10.27
N GLU A 146 -23.84 5.39 -10.03
CA GLU A 146 -23.64 4.13 -10.78
C GLU A 146 -23.87 4.30 -12.29
N GLU A 147 -24.88 5.07 -12.72
CA GLU A 147 -25.17 5.33 -14.16
C GLU A 147 -24.04 6.10 -14.84
N GLU A 148 -23.59 7.20 -14.21
CA GLU A 148 -22.48 8.04 -14.70
C GLU A 148 -21.17 7.23 -14.73
N LYS A 149 -20.97 6.38 -13.73
CA LYS A 149 -19.80 5.51 -13.61
C LYS A 149 -19.72 4.47 -14.72
N GLU A 150 -20.83 3.83 -15.08
CA GLU A 150 -20.84 2.85 -16.18
C GLU A 150 -20.46 3.49 -17.51
N GLU A 151 -20.98 4.68 -17.81
CA GLU A 151 -20.61 5.44 -19.01
C GLU A 151 -19.14 5.85 -19.00
N ALA A 152 -18.66 6.37 -17.87
CA ALA A 152 -17.26 6.77 -17.71
C ALA A 152 -16.29 5.59 -17.80
N LEU A 153 -16.63 4.41 -17.25
CA LEU A 153 -15.85 3.19 -17.39
C LEU A 153 -15.79 2.69 -18.83
N LYS A 154 -16.89 2.81 -19.57
CA LYS A 154 -16.92 2.44 -20.97
C LYS A 154 -16.04 3.39 -21.80
N ALA A 155 -16.19 4.69 -21.63
CA ALA A 155 -15.36 5.68 -22.30
C ALA A 155 -13.86 5.47 -21.97
N TRP A 156 -13.53 5.23 -20.71
CA TRP A 156 -12.16 4.93 -20.27
C TRP A 156 -11.59 3.67 -20.91
N LYS A 157 -12.41 2.65 -21.15
CA LYS A 157 -11.99 1.43 -21.84
C LYS A 157 -11.76 1.64 -23.33
N ASP A 158 -12.59 2.46 -23.96
CA ASP A 158 -12.49 2.76 -25.39
C ASP A 158 -11.26 3.63 -25.71
N GLU A 159 -10.80 4.46 -24.75
CA GLU A 159 -9.62 5.31 -24.90
C GLU A 159 -8.28 4.60 -24.65
N LYS A 160 -8.26 3.30 -24.37
CA LYS A 160 -7.02 2.57 -24.04
C LYS A 160 -6.00 2.45 -25.16
N ASP A 161 -6.40 2.66 -26.40
CA ASP A 161 -5.55 2.44 -27.58
C ASP A 161 -4.59 3.61 -27.84
N TYR A 162 -4.74 4.74 -27.12
CA TYR A 162 -3.83 5.88 -27.20
C TYR A 162 -3.62 6.55 -25.85
N GLU A 163 -2.47 7.23 -25.69
CA GLU A 163 -2.19 8.06 -24.50
C GLU A 163 -1.58 9.39 -24.93
N VAL A 164 -2.09 10.50 -24.41
CA VAL A 164 -1.59 11.84 -24.66
C VAL A 164 -0.53 12.19 -23.63
N PHE A 165 0.68 12.48 -24.08
CA PHE A 165 1.79 12.88 -23.22
C PHE A 165 1.94 14.39 -23.24
N ASP A 166 1.73 15.02 -22.08
CA ASP A 166 1.85 16.46 -21.90
C ASP A 166 2.84 16.84 -20.81
N GLU A 167 3.61 15.86 -20.27
CA GLU A 167 4.66 16.09 -19.30
C GLU A 167 5.92 15.23 -19.56
N LEU A 168 7.07 15.71 -19.07
CA LEU A 168 8.33 14.97 -19.09
C LEU A 168 8.86 14.83 -17.65
N PRO A 169 9.42 13.65 -17.27
CA PRO A 169 9.44 12.39 -18.05
C PRO A 169 8.07 11.69 -18.03
N PHE A 170 7.65 11.14 -19.14
CA PHE A 170 6.41 10.37 -19.26
C PHE A 170 6.60 8.87 -19.00
N TRP A 171 7.85 8.41 -18.93
CA TRP A 171 8.21 7.01 -18.73
C TRP A 171 9.29 6.86 -17.65
N ALA A 172 9.19 5.78 -16.85
CA ALA A 172 10.18 5.44 -15.84
C ALA A 172 10.45 3.94 -15.82
N ASN A 173 11.74 3.57 -15.64
CA ASN A 173 12.15 2.17 -15.58
C ASN A 173 11.44 1.41 -14.45
N GLY A 174 10.91 0.23 -14.74
CA GLY A 174 10.15 -0.61 -13.80
C GLY A 174 8.76 -0.11 -13.44
N GLN A 175 8.34 1.06 -13.95
CA GLN A 175 7.00 1.61 -13.73
C GLN A 175 6.20 1.77 -15.04
N GLY A 176 6.90 1.81 -16.19
CA GLY A 176 6.27 2.06 -17.48
C GLY A 176 5.87 3.52 -17.65
N ILE A 177 4.72 3.77 -18.24
CA ILE A 177 4.17 5.11 -18.47
C ILE A 177 3.74 5.74 -17.14
N VAL A 178 4.32 6.90 -16.82
CA VAL A 178 4.10 7.64 -15.57
C VAL A 178 3.39 8.99 -15.76
N ASN A 179 2.97 9.27 -17.00
CA ASN A 179 2.27 10.49 -17.38
C ASN A 179 1.15 10.82 -16.39
N LYS A 180 1.27 11.95 -15.68
CA LYS A 180 0.35 12.40 -14.61
C LYS A 180 0.02 11.37 -13.52
N LYS A 181 0.73 10.23 -13.47
CA LYS A 181 0.57 9.24 -12.40
C LYS A 181 1.46 9.63 -11.22
N ARG A 182 0.86 9.78 -10.05
CA ARG A 182 1.55 10.25 -8.84
C ARG A 182 1.28 9.32 -7.66
N THR A 183 2.23 9.30 -6.71
CA THR A 183 1.96 8.69 -5.41
C THR A 183 1.40 9.75 -4.48
N ARG A 184 0.25 9.52 -3.91
CA ARG A 184 -0.40 10.39 -2.92
C ARG A 184 -0.53 9.68 -1.59
N LEU A 185 -0.70 10.47 -0.52
CA LEU A 185 -1.04 9.94 0.79
C LEU A 185 -2.56 9.96 0.98
N ALA A 186 -3.09 8.81 1.38
CA ALA A 186 -4.44 8.69 1.91
C ALA A 186 -4.38 8.27 3.38
N VAL A 187 -5.42 8.58 4.12
CA VAL A 187 -5.62 8.12 5.50
C VAL A 187 -6.90 7.32 5.52
N TYR A 188 -6.81 6.11 6.04
CA TYR A 188 -7.95 5.27 6.36
C TYR A 188 -8.14 5.24 7.88
N ASP A 189 -9.32 5.60 8.33
CA ASP A 189 -9.71 5.55 9.73
C ASP A 189 -10.35 4.18 10.03
N MET A 190 -9.71 3.39 10.89
CA MET A 190 -10.19 2.04 11.20
C MET A 190 -11.44 2.02 12.09
N GLU A 191 -11.80 3.15 12.71
CA GLU A 191 -12.99 3.28 13.54
C GLU A 191 -14.22 3.66 12.72
N THR A 192 -14.06 4.62 11.79
CA THR A 192 -15.17 5.11 10.94
C THR A 192 -15.30 4.37 9.61
N GLY A 193 -14.23 3.72 9.15
CA GLY A 193 -14.17 3.09 7.84
C GLY A 193 -13.93 4.06 6.68
N ASP A 194 -13.66 5.34 6.95
CA ASP A 194 -13.46 6.37 5.93
C ASP A 194 -12.04 6.35 5.37
N ALA A 195 -11.91 6.46 4.06
CA ALA A 195 -10.64 6.63 3.36
C ALA A 195 -10.60 7.98 2.63
N LYS A 196 -9.59 8.82 2.91
CA LYS A 196 -9.46 10.14 2.28
C LYS A 196 -8.03 10.42 1.84
N ILE A 197 -7.87 10.99 0.64
CA ILE A 197 -6.58 11.50 0.18
C ILE A 197 -6.29 12.82 0.88
N VAL A 198 -5.11 12.91 1.55
CA VAL A 198 -4.74 14.08 2.37
C VAL A 198 -3.57 14.88 1.80
N SER A 199 -2.86 14.37 0.79
CA SER A 199 -1.74 15.08 0.16
C SER A 199 -2.12 15.70 -1.18
N ARG A 200 -1.55 16.89 -1.47
CA ARG A 200 -1.67 17.53 -2.79
C ARG A 200 -0.59 17.10 -3.79
N SER A 201 0.54 16.54 -3.34
CA SER A 201 1.71 16.25 -4.18
C SER A 201 2.62 15.15 -3.61
N MET A 202 3.44 14.59 -4.48
CA MET A 202 4.40 13.48 -4.30
C MET A 202 5.52 13.67 -3.26
N THR A 203 5.78 14.86 -2.79
CA THR A 203 7.02 15.21 -2.05
C THR A 203 7.15 14.46 -0.72
N MET A 204 6.05 14.01 -0.15
CA MET A 204 6.02 13.40 1.19
C MET A 204 6.54 11.95 1.26
N TRP A 205 6.44 11.17 0.18
CA TRP A 205 6.92 9.77 0.18
C TRP A 205 8.44 9.64 0.17
N ARG A 206 9.14 10.57 -0.45
CA ARG A 206 10.61 10.60 -0.38
C ARG A 206 11.13 10.80 1.03
N LEU A 207 10.37 11.48 1.88
CA LEU A 207 10.71 11.69 3.30
C LEU A 207 10.52 10.42 4.13
N LEU A 208 9.46 9.64 3.88
CA LEU A 208 9.21 8.35 4.56
C LEU A 208 10.27 7.30 4.18
N ASP A 209 10.65 7.26 2.91
CA ASP A 209 11.66 6.32 2.42
C ASP A 209 13.10 6.69 2.88
N ARG A 210 13.40 7.97 3.04
CA ARG A 210 14.68 8.44 3.63
C ARG A 210 14.81 8.09 5.11
N GLY A 211 13.71 8.13 5.87
CA GLY A 211 13.69 7.70 7.27
C GLY A 211 14.06 6.23 7.46
N ARG A 212 13.75 5.37 6.49
CA ARG A 212 14.06 3.94 6.50
C ARG A 212 15.55 3.62 6.24
N LYS A 213 16.29 4.52 5.59
CA LYS A 213 17.72 4.34 5.30
C LYS A 213 18.66 4.67 6.47
N GLN A 214 18.14 5.22 7.55
CA GLN A 214 18.91 5.58 8.75
C GLN A 214 18.67 4.58 9.89
N GLY A 215 18.86 3.28 9.66
CA GLY A 215 18.92 2.26 10.70
C GLY A 215 17.62 2.03 11.51
N PRO A 216 17.50 0.91 12.24
CA PRO A 216 16.28 0.52 12.95
C PRO A 216 15.90 1.40 14.14
N PHE A 217 16.68 2.43 14.49
CA PHE A 217 16.49 3.27 15.69
C PHE A 217 16.51 4.79 15.46
N SER A 218 16.33 5.30 14.24
CA SER A 218 16.29 6.74 14.08
C SER A 218 14.92 7.32 14.40
N PHE A 219 14.76 7.78 15.63
CA PHE A 219 13.63 8.53 16.17
C PHE A 219 13.12 9.74 15.35
N PRO A 220 13.91 10.41 14.48
CA PRO A 220 13.45 11.56 13.71
C PRO A 220 12.34 11.27 12.71
N ALA A 221 12.30 10.06 12.11
CA ALA A 221 11.29 9.71 11.11
C ALA A 221 9.89 9.59 11.72
N ILE A 222 9.79 8.99 12.91
CA ILE A 222 8.53 8.87 13.64
C ILE A 222 8.01 10.24 14.07
N ILE A 223 8.89 11.15 14.48
CA ILE A 223 8.53 12.51 14.86
C ILE A 223 8.06 13.32 13.65
N GLN A 224 8.68 13.16 12.48
CA GLN A 224 8.24 13.83 11.26
C GLN A 224 6.90 13.29 10.76
N ILE A 225 6.67 11.98 10.80
CA ILE A 225 5.37 11.38 10.48
C ILE A 225 4.31 11.89 11.47
N ARG A 226 4.60 11.92 12.77
CA ARG A 226 3.69 12.46 13.79
C ARG A 226 3.37 13.93 13.54
N ARG A 227 4.37 14.75 13.21
CA ARG A 227 4.16 16.19 12.88
C ARG A 227 3.35 16.37 11.59
N MET A 228 3.60 15.58 10.56
CA MET A 228 2.84 15.62 9.31
C MET A 228 1.41 15.14 9.50
N TYR A 229 1.22 14.07 10.27
CA TYR A 229 -0.07 13.54 10.65
C TYR A 229 -0.89 14.54 11.47
N THR A 230 -0.26 15.19 12.45
CA THR A 230 -0.90 16.25 13.24
C THR A 230 -1.25 17.48 12.38
N ARG A 231 -0.46 17.80 11.35
CA ARG A 231 -0.79 18.83 10.35
C ARG A 231 -1.93 18.41 9.43
N ALA A 232 -1.93 17.19 8.93
CA ALA A 232 -3.01 16.66 8.09
C ALA A 232 -4.34 16.59 8.87
N LEU A 233 -4.32 16.18 10.14
CA LEU A 233 -5.49 16.20 11.03
C LEU A 233 -5.98 17.60 11.37
N ARG A 234 -5.07 18.60 11.41
CA ARG A 234 -5.47 20.00 11.61
C ARG A 234 -6.12 20.63 10.38
N CYS A 235 -5.99 20.03 9.22
CA CYS A 235 -6.67 20.45 7.99
C CYS A 235 -8.05 19.82 7.81
N ILE A 236 -8.49 18.91 8.71
CA ILE A 236 -9.87 18.42 8.74
C ILE A 236 -10.65 19.36 9.65
N PRO A 237 -11.64 20.13 9.14
CA PRO A 237 -12.40 21.04 9.97
C PRO A 237 -13.22 20.23 10.98
N SER A 238 -12.90 20.37 12.27
CA SER A 238 -13.79 19.94 13.34
C SER A 238 -14.99 20.91 13.37
N PRO A 239 -16.24 20.43 13.52
CA PRO A 239 -17.43 21.28 13.47
C PRO A 239 -17.54 22.32 14.61
N ARG A 240 -16.60 22.37 15.52
CA ARG A 240 -16.65 23.30 16.68
C ARG A 240 -15.26 23.69 17.15
N THR A 241 -14.57 24.58 16.40
CA THR A 241 -13.58 25.48 17.06
C THR A 241 -13.21 26.65 16.14
N ARG A 242 -13.50 27.86 16.62
CA ARG A 242 -13.05 29.14 16.06
C ARG A 242 -11.53 29.22 16.19
N TRP A 243 -10.80 29.32 15.07
CA TRP A 243 -9.35 29.46 15.04
C TRP A 243 -8.94 30.87 15.41
N ARG A 244 -8.11 31.03 16.43
CA ARG A 244 -7.22 32.19 16.59
C ARG A 244 -5.87 31.83 15.99
N LEU A 245 -5.47 32.58 14.96
CA LEU A 245 -4.11 32.58 14.40
C LEU A 245 -3.16 33.18 15.46
N TRP A 246 -2.22 32.35 15.94
CA TRP A 246 -1.03 32.83 16.62
C TRP A 246 0.17 32.62 15.68
N TRP A 247 0.64 33.73 15.12
CA TRP A 247 1.99 33.82 14.58
C TRP A 247 2.91 34.18 15.75
N SER A 248 3.84 33.32 16.13
CA SER A 248 5.06 33.74 16.79
C SER A 248 6.23 33.51 15.84
N ARG A 249 6.80 34.62 15.39
CA ARG A 249 8.19 34.70 14.92
C ARG A 249 9.05 34.30 16.11
N GLU A 250 10.08 33.49 15.84
CA GLU A 250 11.42 33.68 16.39
C GLU A 250 12.35 32.63 15.75
N ILE A 251 13.35 33.20 15.05
CA ILE A 251 14.76 32.84 14.74
C ILE A 251 15.01 31.39 14.24
#